data_6b850e25d5e0c715bb37f124af979e1c
#
_entry.id   6b850e25d5e0c715bb37f124af979e1c
#
_cell.length_a   1.000
_cell.length_b   1.000
_cell.length_c   1.000
_cell.angle_alpha   90.00
_cell.angle_beta   90.00
_cell.angle_gamma   90.00
#
_symmetry.space_group_name_H-M   'P 1'
#
loop_
_entity.id
_entity.type
_entity.pdbx_description
1 polymer ?
#
loop_
_entity_poly.entity_id
_entity_poly.type
_entity_poly.pdbx_seq_one_letter_code
_entity_poly.pdbx_strand_id
1 'polypeptide(L)'
;MPISGDEEQGLKFPIMIGGVGGTNARFAIVFDANSEPSEPSIVQTASFATIDDAIRSAVLEKAQVKPQSAVLAIAGPVDGDEIALTNCPWIVRPKAMLAGLGLGDIVILNDFEAQALAVVALDKEHMEKIGGGAPEPNAGRVVLGPGTGLGVAGLIHACGRWIPVPGEGGHMDIGPRTPRDLQVFPHIEPIEGRISGEQILCGRGLVNTYRAIAKADGLAAKMSSPAEITAAALGRSDPTATEALDLFVTCLGRTAGDLALVFKSRGGVFLTGGIAQKIVPALKTGSFRAAFEDKAPHKELLKSVPVYVITHPLPALAGLAAYARTPTLFGVETERRRWRA
;
A
#
# COMPACT_ATOMS: atom_id res chain seq x y z
N MET A 1 10.55 19.45 26.65
CA MET A 1 11.97 19.06 26.67
C MET A 1 12.55 19.45 25.31
N PRO A 2 13.72 20.13 25.21
CA PRO A 2 14.35 20.34 23.93
C PRO A 2 14.72 18.96 23.36
N ILE A 3 14.37 18.74 22.09
CA ILE A 3 14.82 17.58 21.32
C ILE A 3 16.35 17.69 21.29
N SER A 4 17.02 16.73 21.94
CA SER A 4 18.47 16.64 21.96
C SER A 4 18.93 16.54 20.49
N GLY A 5 19.74 17.53 20.07
CA GLY A 5 20.33 17.55 18.74
C GLY A 5 21.42 16.50 18.61
N ASP A 6 21.04 15.26 18.34
CA ASP A 6 21.84 14.41 17.50
C ASP A 6 21.52 14.87 16.07
N GLU A 7 22.46 15.58 15.47
CA GLU A 7 22.44 15.88 14.03
C GLU A 7 22.11 14.57 13.32
N GLU A 8 20.94 14.52 12.68
CA GLU A 8 20.55 13.42 11.82
C GLU A 8 21.61 13.28 10.73
N GLN A 9 22.66 12.52 11.01
CA GLN A 9 23.59 12.13 9.96
C GLN A 9 22.77 11.40 8.91
N GLY A 10 22.60 12.01 7.75
CA GLY A 10 21.89 11.46 6.61
C GLY A 10 22.45 10.07 6.26
N LEU A 11 21.66 9.28 5.59
CA LEU A 11 22.09 8.01 5.03
C LEU A 11 23.27 8.22 4.08
N LYS A 12 24.27 7.34 4.13
CA LYS A 12 25.46 7.41 3.26
C LYS A 12 25.18 6.72 1.93
N PHE A 13 25.45 7.42 0.84
CA PHE A 13 25.35 6.86 -0.51
C PHE A 13 26.57 5.96 -0.85
N PRO A 14 26.42 4.99 -1.75
CA PRO A 14 25.17 4.55 -2.37
C PRO A 14 24.20 3.91 -1.37
N ILE A 15 22.91 4.11 -1.60
CA ILE A 15 21.85 3.58 -0.73
C ILE A 15 21.10 2.48 -1.48
N MET A 16 21.06 1.28 -0.92
CA MET A 16 20.17 0.23 -1.41
C MET A 16 18.75 0.52 -0.92
N ILE A 17 17.80 0.49 -1.83
CA ILE A 17 16.37 0.52 -1.51
C ILE A 17 15.76 -0.83 -1.83
N GLY A 18 14.81 -1.29 -1.01
CA GLY A 18 14.18 -2.58 -1.22
C GLY A 18 12.74 -2.64 -0.74
N GLY A 19 11.85 -3.19 -1.56
CA GLY A 19 10.48 -3.52 -1.21
C GLY A 19 10.29 -5.02 -1.13
N VAL A 20 9.91 -5.55 0.04
CA VAL A 20 9.77 -6.98 0.29
C VAL A 20 8.32 -7.32 0.60
N GLY A 21 7.68 -7.99 -0.34
CA GLY A 21 6.33 -8.56 -0.17
C GLY A 21 6.37 -10.08 0.02
N GLY A 22 5.21 -10.69 0.16
CA GLY A 22 5.10 -12.14 0.39
C GLY A 22 5.63 -13.02 -0.76
N THR A 23 5.52 -12.57 -2.01
CA THR A 23 5.88 -13.36 -3.20
C THR A 23 7.16 -12.87 -3.88
N ASN A 24 7.38 -11.57 -3.91
CA ASN A 24 8.50 -10.96 -4.61
C ASN A 24 9.20 -9.94 -3.71
N ALA A 25 10.53 -9.88 -3.82
CA ALA A 25 11.34 -8.78 -3.33
C ALA A 25 11.94 -8.01 -4.53
N ARG A 26 12.06 -6.71 -4.37
CA ARG A 26 12.56 -5.79 -5.40
C ARG A 26 13.60 -4.89 -4.79
N PHE A 27 14.77 -4.80 -5.43
CA PHE A 27 15.89 -4.02 -4.92
C PHE A 27 16.44 -3.11 -6.01
N ALA A 28 16.84 -1.90 -5.63
CA ALA A 28 17.54 -0.96 -6.50
C ALA A 28 18.60 -0.19 -5.70
N ILE A 29 19.49 0.51 -6.38
CA ILE A 29 20.53 1.34 -5.77
C ILE A 29 20.28 2.80 -6.16
N VAL A 30 20.29 3.67 -5.17
CA VAL A 30 20.34 5.14 -5.32
C VAL A 30 21.79 5.55 -5.12
N PHE A 31 22.45 6.02 -6.18
CA PHE A 31 23.88 6.30 -6.16
C PHE A 31 24.23 7.62 -5.47
N ASP A 32 23.38 8.63 -5.63
CA ASP A 32 23.50 9.95 -5.02
C ASP A 32 22.13 10.63 -4.91
N ALA A 33 22.09 11.84 -4.35
CA ALA A 33 20.85 12.57 -4.10
C ALA A 33 20.15 13.07 -5.39
N ASN A 34 20.84 13.10 -6.53
CA ASN A 34 20.34 13.66 -7.79
C ASN A 34 20.05 12.60 -8.86
N SER A 35 20.60 11.39 -8.71
CA SER A 35 20.44 10.34 -9.69
C SER A 35 19.13 9.56 -9.51
N GLU A 36 18.57 9.10 -10.63
CA GLU A 36 17.48 8.11 -10.56
C GLU A 36 18.01 6.78 -10.02
N PRO A 37 17.14 5.99 -9.35
CA PRO A 37 17.53 4.66 -8.90
C PRO A 37 17.97 3.77 -10.09
N SER A 38 18.86 2.82 -9.82
CA SER A 38 19.20 1.78 -10.80
C SER A 38 17.96 1.01 -11.23
N GLU A 39 18.05 0.31 -12.35
CA GLU A 39 17.03 -0.66 -12.76
C GLU A 39 16.79 -1.68 -11.62
N PRO A 40 15.53 -1.93 -11.21
CA PRO A 40 15.24 -2.81 -10.11
C PRO A 40 15.53 -4.29 -10.43
N SER A 41 16.25 -4.95 -9.53
CA SER A 41 16.34 -6.41 -9.52
C SER A 41 15.11 -6.98 -8.82
N ILE A 42 14.36 -7.85 -9.51
CA ILE A 42 13.17 -8.53 -8.97
C ILE A 42 13.49 -9.99 -8.75
N VAL A 43 13.23 -10.49 -7.54
CA VAL A 43 13.45 -11.89 -7.17
C VAL A 43 12.22 -12.48 -6.50
N GLN A 44 11.99 -13.77 -6.68
CA GLN A 44 10.95 -14.50 -5.97
C GLN A 44 11.44 -14.82 -4.56
N THR A 45 10.65 -14.51 -3.53
CA THR A 45 11.01 -14.77 -2.13
C THR A 45 11.23 -16.26 -1.86
N ALA A 46 10.44 -17.12 -2.49
CA ALA A 46 10.56 -18.57 -2.37
C ALA A 46 11.86 -19.15 -2.95
N SER A 47 12.62 -18.38 -3.75
CA SER A 47 13.88 -18.83 -4.34
C SER A 47 15.09 -18.68 -3.41
N PHE A 48 14.92 -18.07 -2.25
CA PHE A 48 16.00 -17.81 -1.30
C PHE A 48 15.59 -18.20 0.12
N ALA A 49 16.55 -18.72 0.89
CA ALA A 49 16.30 -19.09 2.28
C ALA A 49 16.12 -17.86 3.19
N THR A 50 16.84 -16.77 2.90
CA THR A 50 16.84 -15.55 3.69
C THR A 50 16.80 -14.29 2.80
N ILE A 51 16.41 -13.18 3.39
CA ILE A 51 16.50 -11.86 2.75
C ILE A 51 17.95 -11.50 2.42
N ASP A 52 18.90 -11.88 3.28
CA ASP A 52 20.34 -11.62 3.09
C ASP A 52 20.86 -12.32 1.83
N ASP A 53 20.47 -13.58 1.59
CA ASP A 53 20.86 -14.32 0.40
C ASP A 53 20.27 -13.70 -0.86
N ALA A 54 19.02 -13.26 -0.78
CA ALA A 54 18.35 -12.54 -1.87
C ALA A 54 19.08 -11.23 -2.19
N ILE A 55 19.46 -10.44 -1.18
CA ILE A 55 20.19 -9.18 -1.36
C ILE A 55 21.59 -9.43 -1.94
N ARG A 56 22.33 -10.44 -1.44
CA ARG A 56 23.64 -10.78 -1.99
C ARG A 56 23.56 -11.08 -3.48
N SER A 57 22.69 -11.99 -3.85
CA SER A 57 22.53 -12.43 -5.25
C SER A 57 21.97 -11.35 -6.16
N ALA A 58 20.95 -10.61 -5.69
CA ALA A 58 20.27 -9.62 -6.51
C ALA A 58 21.02 -8.29 -6.66
N VAL A 59 21.81 -7.91 -5.63
CA VAL A 59 22.43 -6.58 -5.53
C VAL A 59 23.95 -6.70 -5.40
N LEU A 60 24.48 -7.31 -4.32
CA LEU A 60 25.89 -7.15 -3.95
C LEU A 60 26.86 -7.82 -4.93
N GLU A 61 26.48 -8.96 -5.51
CA GLU A 61 27.30 -9.69 -6.50
C GLU A 61 27.31 -9.00 -7.86
N LYS A 62 26.30 -8.16 -8.15
CA LYS A 62 26.15 -7.45 -9.43
C LYS A 62 26.60 -5.99 -9.36
N ALA A 63 26.62 -5.41 -8.16
CA ALA A 63 26.92 -4.00 -7.98
C ALA A 63 28.39 -3.68 -8.22
N GLN A 64 28.68 -2.71 -9.09
CA GLN A 64 30.03 -2.17 -9.27
C GLN A 64 30.49 -1.37 -8.04
N VAL A 65 29.55 -0.69 -7.37
CA VAL A 65 29.79 0.06 -6.13
C VAL A 65 28.86 -0.49 -5.05
N LYS A 66 29.44 -0.94 -3.94
CA LYS A 66 28.68 -1.52 -2.83
C LYS A 66 27.89 -0.45 -2.09
N PRO A 67 26.60 -0.69 -1.77
CA PRO A 67 25.82 0.22 -0.96
C PRO A 67 26.41 0.37 0.45
N GLN A 68 26.38 1.58 0.99
CA GLN A 68 26.81 1.89 2.36
C GLN A 68 25.64 1.86 3.36
N SER A 69 24.44 2.14 2.85
CA SER A 69 23.21 2.14 3.66
C SER A 69 22.11 1.37 2.94
N ALA A 70 21.06 1.01 3.68
CA ALA A 70 19.85 0.42 3.12
C ALA A 70 18.59 1.07 3.68
N VAL A 71 17.56 1.21 2.82
CA VAL A 71 16.18 1.55 3.23
C VAL A 71 15.26 0.49 2.68
N LEU A 72 14.63 -0.25 3.58
CA LEU A 72 13.77 -1.38 3.23
C LEU A 72 12.31 -1.10 3.61
N ALA A 73 11.38 -1.46 2.73
CA ALA A 73 9.96 -1.52 3.03
C ALA A 73 9.53 -2.97 3.11
N ILE A 74 8.90 -3.37 4.20
CA ILE A 74 8.46 -4.74 4.43
C ILE A 74 6.97 -4.81 4.73
N ALA A 75 6.32 -5.87 4.26
CA ALA A 75 4.94 -6.16 4.57
C ALA A 75 4.84 -6.74 5.99
N GLY A 76 4.37 -5.94 6.93
CA GLY A 76 4.18 -6.30 8.32
C GLY A 76 4.57 -5.19 9.30
N PRO A 77 4.31 -5.39 10.58
CA PRO A 77 4.71 -4.44 11.62
C PRO A 77 6.24 -4.43 11.77
N VAL A 78 6.80 -3.23 11.85
CA VAL A 78 8.24 -3.04 12.06
C VAL A 78 8.47 -2.78 13.54
N ASP A 79 8.82 -3.81 14.30
CA ASP A 79 9.12 -3.71 15.71
C ASP A 79 10.23 -4.69 16.13
N GLY A 80 11.20 -4.18 16.89
CA GLY A 80 12.29 -4.98 17.46
C GLY A 80 13.40 -5.41 16.50
N ASP A 81 14.28 -6.29 16.97
CA ASP A 81 15.49 -6.74 16.25
C ASP A 81 15.28 -8.01 15.38
N GLU A 82 14.11 -8.62 15.48
CA GLU A 82 13.68 -9.75 14.65
C GLU A 82 12.28 -9.47 14.11
N ILE A 83 12.20 -9.16 12.81
CA ILE A 83 10.97 -8.69 12.19
C ILE A 83 10.48 -9.79 11.24
N ALA A 84 9.37 -10.44 11.59
CA ALA A 84 8.70 -11.41 10.74
C ALA A 84 7.89 -10.70 9.65
N LEU A 85 7.93 -11.22 8.42
CA LEU A 85 7.14 -10.69 7.33
C LEU A 85 5.79 -11.40 7.22
N THR A 86 4.76 -10.66 6.86
CA THR A 86 3.46 -11.23 6.54
C THR A 86 3.54 -11.99 5.21
N ASN A 87 3.08 -13.25 5.20
CA ASN A 87 3.06 -14.12 4.00
C ASN A 87 4.44 -14.42 3.39
N CYS A 88 5.53 -14.33 4.16
CA CYS A 88 6.87 -14.71 3.75
C CYS A 88 7.59 -15.35 4.96
N PRO A 89 8.32 -16.46 4.79
CA PRO A 89 9.01 -17.12 5.90
C PRO A 89 10.26 -16.40 6.37
N TRP A 90 10.67 -15.33 5.72
CA TRP A 90 11.87 -14.59 6.08
C TRP A 90 11.68 -13.82 7.39
N ILE A 91 12.75 -13.79 8.17
CA ILE A 91 12.89 -12.93 9.35
C ILE A 91 14.00 -11.93 9.05
N VAL A 92 13.66 -10.66 9.12
CA VAL A 92 14.62 -9.57 8.95
C VAL A 92 15.31 -9.33 10.29
N ARG A 93 16.65 -9.42 10.30
CA ARG A 93 17.50 -9.19 11.47
C ARG A 93 18.47 -8.06 11.19
N PRO A 94 18.09 -6.79 11.39
CA PRO A 94 18.87 -5.64 10.92
C PRO A 94 20.30 -5.61 11.45
N LYS A 95 20.51 -5.96 12.73
CA LYS A 95 21.86 -6.01 13.33
C LYS A 95 22.76 -7.05 12.65
N ALA A 96 22.22 -8.22 12.32
CA ALA A 96 22.97 -9.26 11.62
C ALA A 96 23.23 -8.83 10.16
N MET A 97 22.27 -8.18 9.52
CA MET A 97 22.40 -7.67 8.15
C MET A 97 23.47 -6.59 8.03
N LEU A 98 23.65 -5.70 9.01
CA LEU A 98 24.74 -4.72 9.02
C LEU A 98 26.09 -5.41 8.80
N ALA A 99 26.44 -6.38 9.65
CA ALA A 99 27.68 -7.12 9.54
C ALA A 99 27.73 -8.04 8.33
N GLY A 100 26.65 -8.79 8.08
CA GLY A 100 26.58 -9.82 7.03
C GLY A 100 26.62 -9.25 5.61
N LEU A 101 26.08 -8.05 5.39
CA LEU A 101 26.04 -7.38 4.08
C LEU A 101 27.05 -6.24 3.95
N GLY A 102 27.77 -5.91 5.04
CA GLY A 102 28.76 -4.82 5.05
C GLY A 102 28.12 -3.42 4.96
N LEU A 103 26.95 -3.26 5.55
CA LEU A 103 26.23 -1.98 5.58
C LEU A 103 26.56 -1.19 6.86
N GLY A 104 26.63 0.13 6.76
CA GLY A 104 26.85 1.02 7.91
C GLY A 104 25.54 1.49 8.56
N ASP A 105 24.43 1.44 7.82
CA ASP A 105 23.15 1.98 8.29
C ASP A 105 21.98 1.26 7.60
N ILE A 106 20.94 0.90 8.33
CA ILE A 106 19.72 0.29 7.81
C ILE A 106 18.51 0.98 8.42
N VAL A 107 17.58 1.42 7.57
CA VAL A 107 16.24 1.89 7.97
C VAL A 107 15.21 0.93 7.40
N ILE A 108 14.24 0.55 8.24
CA ILE A 108 13.13 -0.32 7.84
C ILE A 108 11.81 0.39 8.06
N LEU A 109 10.96 0.38 7.03
CA LEU A 109 9.63 0.97 7.02
C LEU A 109 8.58 -0.11 6.76
N ASN A 110 7.33 0.19 7.09
CA ASN A 110 6.21 -0.58 6.59
C ASN A 110 6.04 -0.31 5.07
N ASP A 111 5.51 -1.28 4.34
CA ASP A 111 5.32 -1.17 2.89
C ASP A 111 4.32 -0.06 2.48
N PHE A 112 3.27 0.18 3.29
CA PHE A 112 2.33 1.27 3.06
C PHE A 112 2.88 2.64 3.48
N GLU A 113 3.80 2.72 4.44
CA GLU A 113 4.57 3.96 4.68
C GLU A 113 5.36 4.33 3.42
N ALA A 114 6.08 3.39 2.82
CA ALA A 114 6.82 3.63 1.59
C ALA A 114 5.90 4.08 0.44
N GLN A 115 4.71 3.51 0.32
CA GLN A 115 3.73 3.95 -0.67
C GLN A 115 3.16 5.35 -0.36
N ALA A 116 3.00 5.71 0.91
CA ALA A 116 2.61 7.06 1.31
C ALA A 116 3.69 8.10 0.94
N LEU A 117 4.97 7.77 1.14
CA LEU A 117 6.08 8.62 0.69
C LEU A 117 6.07 8.83 -0.83
N ALA A 118 5.72 7.80 -1.61
CA ALA A 118 5.65 7.88 -3.07
C ALA A 118 4.67 8.95 -3.56
N VAL A 119 3.56 9.17 -2.85
CA VAL A 119 2.53 10.15 -3.24
C VAL A 119 3.06 11.59 -3.33
N VAL A 120 4.16 11.88 -2.66
CA VAL A 120 4.82 13.21 -2.73
C VAL A 120 5.78 13.30 -3.92
N ALA A 121 6.34 12.17 -4.33
CA ALA A 121 7.41 12.09 -5.31
C ALA A 121 6.94 11.75 -6.74
N LEU A 122 5.78 11.10 -6.86
CA LEU A 122 5.27 10.65 -8.15
C LEU A 122 4.70 11.81 -8.97
N ASP A 123 5.04 11.84 -10.25
CA ASP A 123 4.48 12.75 -11.22
C ASP A 123 3.02 12.40 -11.59
N LYS A 124 2.31 13.40 -12.13
CA LYS A 124 0.90 13.25 -12.51
C LYS A 124 0.66 12.18 -13.57
N GLU A 125 1.64 11.91 -14.43
CA GLU A 125 1.56 10.85 -15.45
C GLU A 125 1.47 9.44 -14.85
N HIS A 126 1.92 9.29 -13.61
CA HIS A 126 1.79 8.04 -12.84
C HIS A 126 0.52 7.98 -11.98
N MET A 127 -0.46 8.83 -12.26
CA MET A 127 -1.69 8.94 -11.48
C MET A 127 -2.91 9.08 -12.39
N GLU A 128 -3.81 8.10 -12.36
CA GLU A 128 -5.09 8.14 -13.06
C GLU A 128 -6.17 8.75 -12.17
N LYS A 129 -6.72 9.90 -12.54
CA LYS A 129 -7.76 10.57 -11.74
C LYS A 129 -9.11 9.85 -11.88
N ILE A 130 -9.73 9.55 -10.72
CA ILE A 130 -11.07 8.93 -10.64
C ILE A 130 -12.16 9.98 -10.41
N GLY A 131 -11.84 11.11 -9.82
CA GLY A 131 -12.79 12.20 -9.61
C GLY A 131 -12.34 13.19 -8.54
N GLY A 132 -13.23 14.10 -8.18
CA GLY A 132 -12.99 15.18 -7.21
C GLY A 132 -12.34 16.43 -7.79
N GLY A 133 -12.06 17.40 -6.92
CA GLY A 133 -11.47 18.70 -7.24
C GLY A 133 -9.98 18.66 -7.53
N ALA A 134 -9.30 19.77 -7.26
CA ALA A 134 -7.84 19.87 -7.23
C ALA A 134 -7.33 19.51 -5.83
N PRO A 135 -6.12 18.91 -5.71
CA PRO A 135 -5.52 18.66 -4.42
C PRO A 135 -5.12 19.97 -3.75
N GLU A 136 -5.40 20.11 -2.45
CA GLU A 136 -4.89 21.22 -1.66
C GLU A 136 -3.40 20.98 -1.34
N PRO A 137 -2.52 21.96 -1.58
CA PRO A 137 -1.13 21.86 -1.19
C PRO A 137 -0.99 21.64 0.32
N ASN A 138 -0.05 20.79 0.71
CA ASN A 138 0.27 20.52 2.12
C ASN A 138 -0.89 20.03 3.01
N ALA A 139 -2.01 19.63 2.41
CA ALA A 139 -3.11 19.01 3.12
C ALA A 139 -2.88 17.49 3.27
N GLY A 140 -3.52 16.90 4.29
CA GLY A 140 -3.46 15.47 4.52
C GLY A 140 -3.81 14.64 3.28
N ARG A 141 -3.20 13.48 3.17
CA ARG A 141 -3.39 12.49 2.10
C ARG A 141 -3.60 11.12 2.74
N VAL A 142 -4.21 10.21 2.01
CA VAL A 142 -4.30 8.81 2.43
C VAL A 142 -4.06 7.90 1.24
N VAL A 143 -3.34 6.82 1.48
CA VAL A 143 -3.08 5.75 0.53
C VAL A 143 -3.77 4.50 1.02
N LEU A 144 -4.49 3.82 0.16
CA LEU A 144 -5.06 2.51 0.44
C LEU A 144 -4.93 1.61 -0.78
N GLY A 145 -4.69 0.32 -0.55
CA GLY A 145 -4.38 -0.59 -1.64
C GLY A 145 -4.92 -1.99 -1.44
N PRO A 146 -5.96 -2.36 -2.21
CA PRO A 146 -6.37 -3.74 -2.29
C PRO A 146 -5.32 -4.58 -3.04
N GLY A 147 -4.82 -5.60 -2.36
CA GLY A 147 -3.81 -6.54 -2.87
C GLY A 147 -4.07 -7.95 -2.37
N THR A 148 -3.06 -8.59 -1.76
CA THR A 148 -3.24 -9.85 -0.99
C THR A 148 -4.11 -9.60 0.24
N GLY A 149 -3.89 -8.46 0.92
CA GLY A 149 -4.72 -7.87 1.95
C GLY A 149 -5.19 -6.47 1.54
N LEU A 150 -5.59 -5.66 2.52
CA LEU A 150 -5.94 -4.26 2.36
C LEU A 150 -5.02 -3.39 3.22
N GLY A 151 -4.00 -2.82 2.64
CA GLY A 151 -3.12 -1.90 3.35
C GLY A 151 -3.62 -0.46 3.32
N VAL A 152 -3.28 0.30 4.35
CA VAL A 152 -3.66 1.71 4.52
C VAL A 152 -2.53 2.48 5.20
N ALA A 153 -2.24 3.68 4.71
CA ALA A 153 -1.40 4.64 5.41
C ALA A 153 -1.89 6.07 5.18
N GLY A 154 -1.85 6.88 6.22
CA GLY A 154 -2.02 8.32 6.12
C GLY A 154 -0.69 9.00 5.77
N LEU A 155 -0.81 10.25 5.29
CA LEU A 155 0.34 11.14 5.11
C LEU A 155 -0.07 12.55 5.50
N ILE A 156 0.54 13.09 6.54
CA ILE A 156 0.26 14.42 7.06
C ILE A 156 1.44 15.35 6.79
N HIS A 157 1.15 16.60 6.47
CA HIS A 157 2.17 17.64 6.37
C HIS A 157 2.16 18.49 7.64
N ALA A 158 3.26 18.45 8.39
CA ALA A 158 3.44 19.23 9.61
C ALA A 158 4.91 19.64 9.77
N CYS A 159 5.14 20.84 10.32
CA CYS A 159 6.48 21.37 10.56
C CYS A 159 7.38 21.35 9.31
N GLY A 160 6.80 21.60 8.12
CA GLY A 160 7.53 21.59 6.84
C GLY A 160 7.93 20.21 6.31
N ARG A 161 7.44 19.14 6.93
CA ARG A 161 7.77 17.74 6.57
C ARG A 161 6.51 16.93 6.29
N TRP A 162 6.63 15.92 5.45
CA TRP A 162 5.62 14.90 5.21
C TRP A 162 5.84 13.72 6.16
N ILE A 163 4.85 13.46 6.99
CA ILE A 163 4.91 12.43 8.03
C ILE A 163 4.00 11.27 7.61
N PRO A 164 4.55 10.11 7.25
CA PRO A 164 3.75 8.92 7.01
C PRO A 164 3.18 8.41 8.32
N VAL A 165 1.92 8.00 8.28
CA VAL A 165 1.20 7.44 9.44
C VAL A 165 0.76 6.03 9.06
N PRO A 166 1.54 5.01 9.43
CA PRO A 166 1.16 3.62 9.18
C PRO A 166 -0.06 3.24 10.01
N GLY A 167 -0.85 2.29 9.51
CA GLY A 167 -2.00 1.80 10.24
C GLY A 167 -2.60 0.54 9.64
N GLU A 168 -3.39 -0.17 10.45
CA GLU A 168 -4.10 -1.39 10.09
C GLU A 168 -5.56 -1.08 9.66
N GLY A 169 -5.73 -0.01 8.88
CA GLY A 169 -7.06 0.45 8.44
C GLY A 169 -7.83 -0.53 7.57
N GLY A 170 -7.16 -1.53 6.98
CA GLY A 170 -7.81 -2.64 6.29
C GLY A 170 -8.67 -3.51 7.18
N HIS A 171 -8.38 -3.52 8.48
CA HIS A 171 -9.09 -4.31 9.49
C HIS A 171 -10.22 -3.54 10.20
N MET A 172 -10.59 -2.34 9.74
CA MET A 172 -11.79 -1.65 10.20
C MET A 172 -13.04 -2.44 9.81
N ASP A 173 -14.05 -2.41 10.66
CA ASP A 173 -15.34 -3.06 10.38
C ASP A 173 -16.02 -2.44 9.15
N ILE A 174 -16.63 -3.29 8.34
CA ILE A 174 -17.49 -2.89 7.24
C ILE A 174 -18.84 -3.61 7.36
N GLY A 175 -19.93 -2.88 7.12
CA GLY A 175 -21.27 -3.42 7.29
C GLY A 175 -22.20 -3.14 6.12
N PRO A 176 -23.38 -3.82 6.11
CA PRO A 176 -24.42 -3.62 5.09
C PRO A 176 -25.05 -2.22 5.22
N ARG A 177 -25.37 -1.60 4.08
CA ARG A 177 -26.04 -0.29 4.02
C ARG A 177 -27.29 -0.28 3.15
N THR A 178 -27.47 -1.26 2.29
CA THR A 178 -28.60 -1.36 1.37
C THR A 178 -29.41 -2.64 1.65
N PRO A 179 -30.66 -2.73 1.23
CA PRO A 179 -31.42 -3.98 1.32
C PRO A 179 -30.72 -5.17 0.66
N ARG A 180 -29.97 -4.94 -0.44
CA ARG A 180 -29.19 -5.99 -1.10
C ARG A 180 -28.00 -6.39 -0.26
N ASP A 181 -27.29 -5.44 0.34
CA ASP A 181 -26.18 -5.75 1.26
C ASP A 181 -26.68 -6.64 2.42
N LEU A 182 -27.87 -6.37 2.98
CA LEU A 182 -28.45 -7.18 4.07
C LEU A 182 -28.72 -8.64 3.66
N GLN A 183 -28.92 -8.91 2.36
CA GLN A 183 -29.07 -10.29 1.86
C GLN A 183 -27.70 -10.95 1.66
N VAL A 184 -26.67 -10.21 1.23
CA VAL A 184 -25.35 -10.74 0.88
C VAL A 184 -24.43 -10.88 2.09
N PHE A 185 -24.35 -9.88 2.96
CA PHE A 185 -23.40 -9.82 4.08
C PHE A 185 -23.48 -11.03 5.05
N PRO A 186 -24.65 -11.61 5.35
CA PRO A 186 -24.73 -12.82 6.18
C PRO A 186 -24.01 -14.04 5.60
N HIS A 187 -23.64 -13.99 4.31
CA HIS A 187 -22.93 -15.06 3.61
C HIS A 187 -21.44 -14.76 3.37
N ILE A 188 -20.98 -13.55 3.68
CA ILE A 188 -19.55 -13.21 3.64
C ILE A 188 -18.85 -14.00 4.75
N GLU A 189 -17.78 -14.69 4.39
CA GLU A 189 -16.96 -15.44 5.34
C GLU A 189 -16.23 -14.48 6.30
N PRO A 190 -16.53 -14.51 7.60
CA PRO A 190 -15.89 -13.66 8.58
C PRO A 190 -14.51 -14.21 8.97
N ILE A 191 -13.65 -13.37 9.56
CA ILE A 191 -12.49 -13.82 10.33
C ILE A 191 -12.79 -13.59 11.81
N GLU A 192 -12.69 -14.64 12.61
CA GLU A 192 -12.96 -14.60 14.07
C GLU A 192 -14.28 -13.89 14.44
N GLY A 193 -15.30 -14.11 13.60
CA GLY A 193 -16.63 -13.54 13.80
C GLY A 193 -16.80 -12.09 13.29
N ARG A 194 -15.78 -11.50 12.68
CA ARG A 194 -15.83 -10.11 12.17
C ARG A 194 -15.75 -10.06 10.64
N ILE A 195 -16.45 -9.09 10.05
CA ILE A 195 -16.30 -8.71 8.65
C ILE A 195 -15.58 -7.36 8.64
N SER A 196 -14.28 -7.39 8.31
CA SER A 196 -13.48 -6.19 8.10
C SER A 196 -13.42 -5.81 6.63
N GLY A 197 -12.89 -4.62 6.35
CA GLY A 197 -12.65 -4.17 4.99
C GLY A 197 -11.90 -5.20 4.15
N GLU A 198 -10.89 -5.85 4.71
CA GLU A 198 -10.08 -6.86 4.03
C GLU A 198 -10.87 -8.11 3.61
N GLN A 199 -11.97 -8.47 4.32
CA GLN A 199 -12.80 -9.61 3.95
C GLN A 199 -13.54 -9.40 2.62
N ILE A 200 -13.57 -8.18 2.11
CA ILE A 200 -14.18 -7.77 0.85
C ILE A 200 -13.13 -7.18 -0.11
N LEU A 201 -12.26 -6.29 0.39
CA LEU A 201 -11.40 -5.41 -0.40
C LEU A 201 -9.98 -5.94 -0.60
N CYS A 202 -9.88 -7.20 -1.00
CA CYS A 202 -8.62 -7.83 -1.43
C CYS A 202 -8.91 -8.92 -2.44
N GLY A 203 -7.89 -9.60 -2.97
CA GLY A 203 -8.10 -10.68 -3.95
C GLY A 203 -8.98 -11.79 -3.39
N ARG A 204 -8.68 -12.28 -2.19
CA ARG A 204 -9.50 -13.29 -1.49
C ARG A 204 -10.91 -12.74 -1.20
N GLY A 205 -11.00 -11.47 -0.83
CA GLY A 205 -12.25 -10.79 -0.51
C GLY A 205 -13.19 -10.69 -1.70
N LEU A 206 -12.69 -10.49 -2.91
CA LEU A 206 -13.50 -10.52 -4.14
C LEU A 206 -14.11 -11.90 -4.37
N VAL A 207 -13.35 -12.98 -4.14
CA VAL A 207 -13.87 -14.37 -4.23
C VAL A 207 -14.91 -14.64 -3.15
N ASN A 208 -14.66 -14.17 -1.92
CA ASN A 208 -15.59 -14.28 -0.80
C ASN A 208 -16.91 -13.56 -1.14
N THR A 209 -16.87 -12.35 -1.64
CA THR A 209 -18.03 -11.57 -2.08
C THR A 209 -18.80 -12.28 -3.20
N TYR A 210 -18.11 -12.80 -4.22
CA TYR A 210 -18.72 -13.54 -5.30
C TYR A 210 -19.48 -14.77 -4.80
N ARG A 211 -18.88 -15.54 -3.90
CA ARG A 211 -19.51 -16.71 -3.26
C ARG A 211 -20.70 -16.32 -2.39
N ALA A 212 -20.59 -15.22 -1.66
CA ALA A 212 -21.67 -14.71 -0.81
C ALA A 212 -22.90 -14.32 -1.63
N ILE A 213 -22.71 -13.64 -2.76
CA ILE A 213 -23.79 -13.27 -3.69
C ILE A 213 -24.43 -14.51 -4.29
N ALA A 214 -23.63 -15.45 -4.83
CA ALA A 214 -24.14 -16.69 -5.37
C ALA A 214 -25.00 -17.45 -4.35
N LYS A 215 -24.53 -17.52 -3.08
CA LYS A 215 -25.26 -18.19 -1.99
C LYS A 215 -26.54 -17.46 -1.62
N ALA A 216 -26.54 -16.11 -1.58
CA ALA A 216 -27.73 -15.31 -1.31
C ALA A 216 -28.83 -15.55 -2.36
N ASP A 217 -28.45 -15.83 -3.61
CA ASP A 217 -29.35 -16.06 -4.74
C ASP A 217 -29.66 -17.55 -4.97
N GLY A 218 -29.17 -18.46 -4.12
CA GLY A 218 -29.36 -19.91 -4.28
C GLY A 218 -28.60 -20.47 -5.50
N LEU A 219 -27.55 -19.81 -5.97
CA LEU A 219 -26.75 -20.21 -7.12
C LEU A 219 -25.46 -20.91 -6.70
N ALA A 220 -24.92 -21.75 -7.58
CA ALA A 220 -23.58 -22.32 -7.40
C ALA A 220 -22.50 -21.32 -7.84
N ALA A 221 -21.51 -21.10 -6.98
CA ALA A 221 -20.32 -20.30 -7.34
C ALA A 221 -19.45 -21.09 -8.33
N LYS A 222 -19.26 -20.57 -9.53
CA LYS A 222 -18.53 -21.24 -10.64
C LYS A 222 -17.06 -20.87 -10.72
N MET A 223 -16.69 -19.72 -10.17
CA MET A 223 -15.32 -19.17 -10.21
C MET A 223 -14.69 -19.14 -8.82
N SER A 224 -13.38 -19.35 -8.76
CA SER A 224 -12.61 -19.39 -7.52
C SER A 224 -11.36 -18.52 -7.53
N SER A 225 -11.08 -17.85 -8.66
CA SER A 225 -9.93 -17.00 -8.84
C SER A 225 -10.35 -15.53 -8.95
N PRO A 226 -9.66 -14.60 -8.23
CA PRO A 226 -9.95 -13.17 -8.36
C PRO A 226 -9.81 -12.66 -9.80
N ALA A 227 -8.88 -13.24 -10.57
CA ALA A 227 -8.63 -12.84 -11.95
C ALA A 227 -9.79 -13.24 -12.87
N GLU A 228 -10.33 -14.45 -12.73
CA GLU A 228 -11.51 -14.92 -13.48
C GLU A 228 -12.73 -14.04 -13.17
N ILE A 229 -13.01 -13.81 -11.89
CA ILE A 229 -14.14 -12.98 -11.45
C ILE A 229 -14.01 -11.55 -12.01
N THR A 230 -12.80 -10.95 -11.91
CA THR A 230 -12.56 -9.60 -12.44
C THR A 230 -12.76 -9.55 -13.95
N ALA A 231 -12.23 -10.52 -14.68
CA ALA A 231 -12.38 -10.59 -16.14
C ALA A 231 -13.85 -10.76 -16.57
N ALA A 232 -14.57 -11.68 -15.91
CA ALA A 232 -15.99 -11.92 -16.16
C ALA A 232 -16.85 -10.68 -15.83
N ALA A 233 -16.53 -9.97 -14.74
CA ALA A 233 -17.22 -8.76 -14.33
C ALA A 233 -16.99 -7.61 -15.33
N LEU A 234 -15.74 -7.34 -15.69
CA LEU A 234 -15.40 -6.27 -16.65
C LEU A 234 -15.96 -6.57 -18.04
N GLY A 235 -15.96 -7.84 -18.45
CA GLY A 235 -16.57 -8.31 -19.72
C GLY A 235 -18.09 -8.46 -19.64
N ARG A 236 -18.72 -8.29 -18.47
CA ARG A 236 -20.16 -8.50 -18.22
C ARG A 236 -20.67 -9.86 -18.68
N SER A 237 -19.82 -10.89 -18.62
CA SER A 237 -20.15 -12.25 -19.03
C SER A 237 -20.81 -13.10 -17.95
N ASP A 238 -20.71 -12.68 -16.68
CA ASP A 238 -21.37 -13.33 -15.54
C ASP A 238 -22.01 -12.26 -14.64
N PRO A 239 -23.33 -12.30 -14.41
CA PRO A 239 -24.04 -11.31 -13.60
C PRO A 239 -23.56 -11.28 -12.14
N THR A 240 -23.31 -12.46 -11.55
CA THR A 240 -22.83 -12.58 -10.16
C THR A 240 -21.44 -11.97 -9.99
N ALA A 241 -20.55 -12.19 -10.97
CA ALA A 241 -19.22 -11.56 -10.98
C ALA A 241 -19.31 -10.03 -11.13
N THR A 242 -20.22 -9.56 -11.99
CA THR A 242 -20.47 -8.12 -12.17
C THR A 242 -20.92 -7.49 -10.86
N GLU A 243 -21.90 -8.08 -10.19
CA GLU A 243 -22.37 -7.61 -8.88
C GLU A 243 -21.29 -7.68 -7.82
N ALA A 244 -20.47 -8.73 -7.82
CA ALA A 244 -19.36 -8.85 -6.87
C ALA A 244 -18.32 -7.72 -7.02
N LEU A 245 -17.99 -7.35 -8.26
CA LEU A 245 -17.10 -6.23 -8.53
C LEU A 245 -17.75 -4.89 -8.18
N ASP A 246 -19.05 -4.72 -8.46
CA ASP A 246 -19.80 -3.50 -8.10
C ASP A 246 -19.87 -3.31 -6.58
N LEU A 247 -20.10 -4.39 -5.82
CA LEU A 247 -20.08 -4.34 -4.35
C LEU A 247 -18.67 -4.04 -3.83
N PHE A 248 -17.63 -4.67 -4.41
CA PHE A 248 -16.23 -4.37 -4.09
C PHE A 248 -15.92 -2.89 -4.31
N VAL A 249 -16.25 -2.33 -5.46
CA VAL A 249 -16.03 -0.92 -5.82
C VAL A 249 -16.80 0.02 -4.88
N THR A 250 -18.03 -0.32 -4.54
CA THR A 250 -18.86 0.44 -3.60
C THR A 250 -18.26 0.43 -2.19
N CYS A 251 -17.87 -0.75 -1.70
CA CYS A 251 -17.22 -0.89 -0.39
C CYS A 251 -15.87 -0.17 -0.35
N LEU A 252 -15.09 -0.21 -1.44
CA LEU A 252 -13.83 0.54 -1.54
C LEU A 252 -14.08 2.05 -1.48
N GLY A 253 -15.14 2.54 -2.13
CA GLY A 253 -15.57 3.94 -2.02
C GLY A 253 -15.97 4.33 -0.60
N ARG A 254 -16.74 3.48 0.09
CA ARG A 254 -17.13 3.70 1.50
C ARG A 254 -15.90 3.82 2.41
N THR A 255 -14.99 2.84 2.34
CA THR A 255 -13.76 2.79 3.15
C THR A 255 -12.84 3.98 2.83
N ALA A 256 -12.63 4.28 1.55
CA ALA A 256 -11.83 5.43 1.13
C ALA A 256 -12.41 6.76 1.63
N GLY A 257 -13.75 6.91 1.63
CA GLY A 257 -14.44 8.07 2.17
C GLY A 257 -14.31 8.21 3.68
N ASP A 258 -14.38 7.11 4.43
CA ASP A 258 -14.17 7.11 5.89
C ASP A 258 -12.73 7.53 6.23
N LEU A 259 -11.75 6.95 5.54
CA LEU A 259 -10.34 7.32 5.70
C LEU A 259 -10.08 8.78 5.29
N ALA A 260 -10.74 9.27 4.24
CA ALA A 260 -10.64 10.68 3.84
C ALA A 260 -11.17 11.64 4.92
N LEU A 261 -12.19 11.25 5.68
CA LEU A 261 -12.66 12.00 6.85
C LEU A 261 -11.65 11.96 8.00
N VAL A 262 -11.14 10.76 8.34
CA VAL A 262 -10.18 10.55 9.45
C VAL A 262 -8.92 11.38 9.24
N PHE A 263 -8.31 11.33 8.06
CA PHE A 263 -7.08 12.06 7.73
C PHE A 263 -7.32 13.46 7.18
N LYS A 264 -8.60 13.88 7.03
CA LYS A 264 -8.98 15.15 6.38
C LYS A 264 -8.23 15.32 5.06
N SER A 265 -8.32 14.31 4.19
CA SER A 265 -7.44 14.10 3.03
C SER A 265 -7.73 15.06 1.86
N ARG A 266 -7.70 16.36 2.10
CA ARG A 266 -7.91 17.39 1.05
C ARG A 266 -6.78 17.43 0.03
N GLY A 267 -5.61 16.87 0.37
CA GLY A 267 -4.50 16.64 -0.55
C GLY A 267 -4.71 15.46 -1.49
N GLY A 268 -5.70 14.62 -1.23
CA GLY A 268 -6.10 13.51 -2.09
C GLY A 268 -6.15 12.15 -1.41
N VAL A 269 -6.88 11.24 -2.04
CA VAL A 269 -6.93 9.81 -1.73
C VAL A 269 -6.28 9.05 -2.88
N PHE A 270 -5.39 8.13 -2.58
CA PHE A 270 -4.57 7.42 -3.56
C PHE A 270 -4.80 5.92 -3.44
N LEU A 271 -5.42 5.35 -4.46
CA LEU A 271 -5.62 3.91 -4.59
C LEU A 271 -4.36 3.30 -5.20
N THR A 272 -3.82 2.25 -4.60
CA THR A 272 -2.60 1.59 -5.05
C THR A 272 -2.80 0.09 -5.17
N GLY A 273 -1.80 -0.61 -5.72
CA GLY A 273 -1.82 -2.06 -5.86
C GLY A 273 -2.44 -2.56 -7.16
N GLY A 274 -2.08 -3.79 -7.50
CA GLY A 274 -2.42 -4.36 -8.81
C GLY A 274 -3.92 -4.56 -9.05
N ILE A 275 -4.74 -4.70 -7.99
CA ILE A 275 -6.20 -4.79 -8.14
C ILE A 275 -6.75 -3.44 -8.56
N ALA A 276 -6.39 -2.35 -7.85
CA ALA A 276 -6.88 -1.01 -8.17
C ALA A 276 -6.58 -0.62 -9.62
N GLN A 277 -5.36 -0.90 -10.11
CA GLN A 277 -4.98 -0.64 -11.49
C GLN A 277 -5.83 -1.43 -12.51
N LYS A 278 -6.13 -2.70 -12.23
CA LYS A 278 -6.92 -3.55 -13.13
C LYS A 278 -8.39 -3.14 -13.23
N ILE A 279 -8.96 -2.62 -12.14
CA ILE A 279 -10.38 -2.26 -12.06
C ILE A 279 -10.65 -0.76 -12.32
N VAL A 280 -9.68 0.00 -12.84
CA VAL A 280 -9.89 1.43 -13.21
C VAL A 280 -11.19 1.64 -14.02
N PRO A 281 -11.54 0.80 -15.02
CA PRO A 281 -12.81 0.97 -15.72
C PRO A 281 -14.02 0.91 -14.77
N ALA A 282 -14.04 -0.02 -13.83
CA ALA A 282 -15.12 -0.14 -12.84
C ALA A 282 -15.14 1.03 -11.85
N LEU A 283 -13.98 1.53 -11.42
CA LEU A 283 -13.89 2.70 -10.54
C LEU A 283 -14.47 3.97 -11.18
N LYS A 284 -14.43 4.05 -12.50
CA LYS A 284 -14.96 5.19 -13.28
C LYS A 284 -16.45 5.10 -13.59
N THR A 285 -17.15 4.02 -13.28
CA THR A 285 -18.60 3.88 -13.52
C THR A 285 -19.47 4.80 -12.67
N GLY A 286 -18.92 5.39 -11.61
CA GLY A 286 -19.61 6.31 -10.69
C GLY A 286 -19.95 5.69 -9.34
N SER A 287 -20.09 4.37 -9.22
CA SER A 287 -20.43 3.70 -7.93
C SER A 287 -19.42 4.00 -6.84
N PHE A 288 -18.11 3.99 -7.18
CA PHE A 288 -17.05 4.36 -6.26
C PHE A 288 -17.25 5.78 -5.71
N ARG A 289 -17.42 6.78 -6.61
CA ARG A 289 -17.56 8.18 -6.21
C ARG A 289 -18.83 8.43 -5.42
N ALA A 290 -19.95 7.83 -5.83
CA ALA A 290 -21.21 7.94 -5.11
C ALA A 290 -21.07 7.45 -3.65
N ALA A 291 -20.42 6.28 -3.45
CA ALA A 291 -20.18 5.72 -2.13
C ALA A 291 -19.16 6.52 -1.31
N PHE A 292 -18.12 7.03 -1.95
CA PHE A 292 -17.09 7.88 -1.36
C PHE A 292 -17.69 9.20 -0.82
N GLU A 293 -18.59 9.82 -1.57
CA GLU A 293 -19.21 11.11 -1.25
C GLU A 293 -20.39 10.99 -0.30
N ASP A 294 -20.95 9.78 -0.13
CA ASP A 294 -22.09 9.54 0.77
C ASP A 294 -21.67 9.54 2.25
N LYS A 295 -21.25 10.72 2.72
CA LYS A 295 -20.70 10.97 4.06
C LYS A 295 -21.37 12.20 4.71
N ALA A 296 -22.71 12.21 4.75
CA ALA A 296 -23.43 13.28 5.45
C ALA A 296 -22.95 13.40 6.92
N PRO A 297 -22.77 14.64 7.44
CA PRO A 297 -23.06 15.93 6.80
C PRO A 297 -21.92 16.47 5.91
N HIS A 298 -20.81 15.72 5.71
CA HIS A 298 -19.59 16.18 5.03
C HIS A 298 -19.56 15.87 3.53
N LYS A 299 -20.72 15.69 2.88
CA LYS A 299 -20.81 15.34 1.46
C LYS A 299 -20.05 16.32 0.54
N GLU A 300 -20.20 17.63 0.78
CA GLU A 300 -19.52 18.65 -0.05
C GLU A 300 -17.99 18.63 0.13
N LEU A 301 -17.51 18.32 1.34
CA LEU A 301 -16.09 18.10 1.57
C LEU A 301 -15.59 16.93 0.70
N LEU A 302 -16.27 15.78 0.75
CA LEU A 302 -15.84 14.58 0.01
C LEU A 302 -15.93 14.78 -1.52
N LYS A 303 -16.89 15.56 -2.02
CA LYS A 303 -16.96 15.95 -3.43
C LYS A 303 -15.70 16.70 -3.90
N SER A 304 -15.14 17.56 -3.03
CA SER A 304 -13.94 18.34 -3.35
C SER A 304 -12.65 17.49 -3.32
N VAL A 305 -12.61 16.40 -2.55
CA VAL A 305 -11.42 15.57 -2.38
C VAL A 305 -11.10 14.82 -3.68
N PRO A 306 -9.92 15.02 -4.27
CA PRO A 306 -9.51 14.25 -5.44
C PRO A 306 -9.15 12.81 -5.08
N VAL A 307 -9.49 11.90 -5.97
CA VAL A 307 -9.10 10.47 -5.85
C VAL A 307 -8.32 10.07 -7.09
N TYR A 308 -7.22 9.37 -6.87
CA TYR A 308 -6.32 8.88 -7.91
C TYR A 308 -6.08 7.38 -7.77
N VAL A 309 -5.81 6.70 -8.87
CA VAL A 309 -5.16 5.40 -8.90
C VAL A 309 -3.69 5.62 -9.26
N ILE A 310 -2.78 5.11 -8.44
CA ILE A 310 -1.35 5.11 -8.74
C ILE A 310 -1.10 4.07 -9.83
N THR A 311 -0.58 4.51 -10.98
CA THR A 311 -0.26 3.66 -12.12
C THR A 311 1.22 3.32 -12.23
N HIS A 312 2.07 3.92 -11.40
CA HIS A 312 3.49 3.59 -11.33
C HIS A 312 3.67 2.10 -10.99
N PRO A 313 4.54 1.36 -11.69
CA PRO A 313 4.69 -0.09 -11.50
C PRO A 313 5.26 -0.46 -10.12
N LEU A 314 6.10 0.39 -9.54
CA LEU A 314 6.83 0.14 -8.29
C LEU A 314 6.74 1.34 -7.33
N PRO A 315 5.54 1.71 -6.85
CA PRO A 315 5.36 2.94 -6.08
C PRO A 315 6.13 2.92 -4.75
N ALA A 316 6.20 1.79 -4.05
CA ALA A 316 6.97 1.69 -2.81
C ALA A 316 8.46 2.02 -3.03
N LEU A 317 9.08 1.51 -4.10
CA LEU A 317 10.47 1.84 -4.41
C LEU A 317 10.65 3.32 -4.74
N ALA A 318 9.69 3.93 -5.45
CA ALA A 318 9.72 5.38 -5.72
C ALA A 318 9.68 6.20 -4.41
N GLY A 319 8.85 5.79 -3.45
CA GLY A 319 8.78 6.41 -2.13
C GLY A 319 10.08 6.26 -1.32
N LEU A 320 10.67 5.06 -1.33
CA LEU A 320 11.95 4.81 -0.69
C LEU A 320 13.08 5.62 -1.33
N ALA A 321 13.10 5.74 -2.66
CA ALA A 321 14.08 6.56 -3.38
C ALA A 321 13.93 8.05 -3.03
N ALA A 322 12.71 8.55 -2.94
CA ALA A 322 12.45 9.92 -2.51
C ALA A 322 12.97 10.17 -1.09
N TYR A 323 12.68 9.26 -0.16
CA TYR A 323 13.20 9.35 1.21
C TYR A 323 14.73 9.27 1.24
N ALA A 324 15.33 8.35 0.53
CA ALA A 324 16.78 8.19 0.49
C ALA A 324 17.49 9.46 -0.03
N ARG A 325 16.94 10.12 -1.06
CA ARG A 325 17.50 11.34 -1.67
C ARG A 325 17.29 12.59 -0.83
N THR A 326 16.11 12.72 -0.20
CA THR A 326 15.72 13.92 0.53
C THR A 326 15.07 13.60 1.87
N PRO A 327 15.81 12.98 2.81
CA PRO A 327 15.22 12.54 4.09
C PRO A 327 14.65 13.69 4.91
N THR A 328 15.19 14.91 4.76
CA THR A 328 14.71 16.10 5.47
C THR A 328 13.31 16.57 5.06
N LEU A 329 12.84 16.15 3.88
CA LEU A 329 11.47 16.43 3.42
C LEU A 329 10.44 15.59 4.18
N PHE A 330 10.88 14.49 4.81
CA PHE A 330 10.02 13.52 5.46
C PHE A 330 10.28 13.46 6.96
N GLY A 331 9.21 13.30 7.74
CA GLY A 331 9.26 13.02 9.18
C GLY A 331 9.01 11.54 9.43
N VAL A 332 9.91 10.70 8.91
CA VAL A 332 9.83 9.26 9.16
C VAL A 332 10.31 8.96 10.57
N GLU A 333 9.48 8.24 11.35
CA GLU A 333 9.90 7.76 12.64
C GLU A 333 10.96 6.68 12.49
N THR A 334 12.13 6.91 13.06
CA THR A 334 13.27 6.00 12.96
C THR A 334 13.69 5.38 14.30
N GLU A 335 13.09 5.79 15.41
CA GLU A 335 13.33 5.13 16.69
C GLU A 335 12.91 3.67 16.62
N ARG A 336 13.83 2.75 16.99
CA ARG A 336 13.70 1.28 16.86
C ARG A 336 13.51 0.75 15.42
N ARG A 337 13.72 1.61 14.42
CA ARG A 337 13.61 1.27 12.99
C ARG A 337 14.87 1.61 12.20
N ARG A 338 15.88 2.15 12.87
CA ARG A 338 17.18 2.45 12.30
C ARG A 338 18.28 1.81 13.13
N TRP A 339 19.13 1.05 12.47
CA TRP A 339 20.27 0.35 13.06
C TRP A 339 21.54 0.84 12.38
N ARG A 340 22.58 1.09 13.19
CA ARG A 340 23.90 1.55 12.73
C ARG A 340 24.98 0.58 13.19
N ALA A 341 26.04 0.41 12.33
CA ALA A 341 27.22 -0.41 12.63
C ALA A 341 28.12 0.24 13.68
#